data_617dbd73fed80797f84a8467eeb85b58
#
_entry.id   617dbd73fed80797f84a8467eeb85b58
#
_cell.length_a   1.000
_cell.length_b   1.000
_cell.length_c   1.000
_cell.angle_alpha   90.00
_cell.angle_beta   90.00
_cell.angle_gamma   90.00
#
_symmetry.space_group_name_H-M   'P 1'
#
loop_
_entity.id
_entity.type
_entity.pdbx_description
1 polymer ?
#
loop_
_entity_poly.entity_id
_entity_poly.type
_entity_poly.pdbx_seq_one_letter_code
_entity_poly.pdbx_strand_id
1 'polypeptide(L)'
;ENALKCMYNGGTLPIGYQIDSEQYFQLDPLTAPFVREAFQRYDEGATMTQIRDWLNEQGVKNTRGQKMSYNSVQHLLSNRRYIGEYTYRDIVVPDGIPAIVPQDLFDRVQEKLAKNKKAPARHKAEDDYLLTTKLFCGYCGAYLCGESGTSHTGNVHHYYKCVSVKK
;
A
#
# COMPACT_ATOMS: atom_id res chain seq x y z
N GLU A 1 -14.50 -20.67 20.38
CA GLU A 1 -13.58 -20.73 21.54
C GLU A 1 -12.13 -20.38 21.11
N ASN A 2 -11.56 -21.01 20.08
CA ASN A 2 -10.19 -20.75 19.58
C ASN A 2 -9.98 -19.31 19.09
N ALA A 3 -10.99 -18.69 18.48
CA ALA A 3 -10.89 -17.32 18.00
C ALA A 3 -10.75 -16.29 19.14
N LEU A 4 -11.37 -16.52 20.28
CA LEU A 4 -11.23 -15.68 21.47
C LEU A 4 -9.85 -15.81 22.12
N LYS A 5 -9.15 -16.92 21.88
CA LYS A 5 -7.77 -17.16 22.32
C LYS A 5 -6.73 -16.70 21.29
N CYS A 6 -7.17 -16.02 20.21
CA CYS A 6 -6.32 -15.57 19.10
C CYS A 6 -5.52 -16.69 18.42
N MET A 7 -6.03 -17.91 18.46
CA MET A 7 -5.40 -19.07 17.83
C MET A 7 -5.66 -19.05 16.31
N TYR A 8 -4.75 -19.66 15.56
CA TYR A 8 -4.91 -19.83 14.12
C TYR A 8 -6.06 -20.77 13.78
N ASN A 9 -7.02 -20.30 13.03
CA ASN A 9 -8.22 -21.04 12.61
C ASN A 9 -8.22 -21.40 11.12
N GLY A 10 -7.05 -21.57 10.53
CA GLY A 10 -6.91 -21.86 9.09
C GLY A 10 -6.86 -20.62 8.21
N GLY A 11 -6.72 -20.86 6.92
CA GLY A 11 -6.63 -19.79 5.89
C GLY A 11 -5.19 -19.46 5.48
N THR A 12 -5.01 -18.33 4.82
CA THR A 12 -3.70 -17.90 4.33
C THR A 12 -2.92 -17.18 5.42
N LEU A 13 -1.75 -17.72 5.77
CA LEU A 13 -0.85 -17.11 6.74
C LEU A 13 -0.12 -15.92 6.09
N PRO A 14 -0.13 -14.72 6.70
CA PRO A 14 0.65 -13.60 6.18
C PRO A 14 2.16 -13.86 6.26
N ILE A 15 2.91 -13.28 5.31
CA ILE A 15 4.38 -13.29 5.36
C ILE A 15 4.84 -12.67 6.68
N GLY A 16 5.90 -13.20 7.28
CA GLY A 16 6.42 -12.73 8.58
C GLY A 16 5.86 -13.47 9.79
N TYR A 17 4.90 -14.37 9.58
CA TYR A 17 4.36 -15.21 10.65
C TYR A 17 4.53 -16.69 10.36
N GLN A 18 4.70 -17.44 11.41
CA GLN A 18 4.62 -18.90 11.45
C GLN A 18 3.65 -19.31 12.56
N ILE A 19 3.22 -20.56 12.55
CA ILE A 19 2.30 -21.10 13.54
C ILE A 19 3.06 -22.14 14.36
N ASP A 20 2.95 -22.06 15.69
CA ASP A 20 3.55 -23.04 16.59
C ASP A 20 2.68 -24.32 16.73
N SER A 21 3.16 -25.27 17.52
CA SER A 21 2.48 -26.54 17.76
C SER A 21 1.13 -26.39 18.47
N GLU A 22 0.91 -25.29 19.17
CA GLU A 22 -0.32 -24.98 19.91
C GLU A 22 -1.28 -24.08 19.10
N GLN A 23 -0.98 -23.85 17.81
CA GLN A 23 -1.77 -23.01 16.89
C GLN A 23 -1.75 -21.52 17.22
N TYR A 24 -0.70 -21.00 17.88
CA TYR A 24 -0.51 -19.57 18.08
C TYR A 24 0.40 -18.97 17.01
N PHE A 25 0.14 -17.69 16.72
CA PHE A 25 0.98 -16.91 15.80
C PHE A 25 2.33 -16.59 16.44
N GLN A 26 3.40 -16.91 15.75
CA GLN A 26 4.77 -16.55 16.10
C GLN A 26 5.41 -15.75 14.96
N LEU A 27 6.38 -14.92 15.29
CA LEU A 27 7.17 -14.24 14.27
C LEU A 27 8.05 -15.24 13.53
N ASP A 28 8.01 -15.21 12.20
CA ASP A 28 8.95 -15.97 11.38
C ASP A 28 10.28 -15.19 11.29
N PRO A 29 11.36 -15.68 11.90
CA PRO A 29 12.65 -14.97 11.93
C PRO A 29 13.24 -14.74 10.54
N LEU A 30 12.84 -15.55 9.54
CA LEU A 30 13.33 -15.42 8.18
C LEU A 30 12.63 -14.34 7.38
N THR A 31 11.32 -14.16 7.57
CA THR A 31 10.51 -13.26 6.72
C THR A 31 9.99 -12.02 7.45
N ALA A 32 9.87 -12.03 8.78
CA ALA A 32 9.43 -10.85 9.54
C ALA A 32 10.35 -9.61 9.37
N PRO A 33 11.70 -9.73 9.30
CA PRO A 33 12.55 -8.58 9.03
C PRO A 33 12.26 -7.89 7.70
N PHE A 34 11.95 -8.65 6.65
CA PHE A 34 11.60 -8.08 5.33
C PHE A 34 10.26 -7.33 5.36
N VAL A 35 9.31 -7.80 6.16
CA VAL A 35 8.05 -7.07 6.34
C VAL A 35 8.30 -5.72 6.99
N ARG A 36 9.05 -5.68 8.10
CA ARG A 36 9.41 -4.43 8.80
C ARG A 36 10.15 -3.46 7.87
N GLU A 37 11.14 -3.95 7.16
CA GLU A 37 11.93 -3.18 6.20
C GLU A 37 11.07 -2.62 5.06
N ALA A 38 10.08 -3.38 4.55
CA ALA A 38 9.16 -2.92 3.52
C ALA A 38 8.35 -1.70 3.97
N PHE A 39 7.88 -1.69 5.23
CA PHE A 39 7.18 -0.55 5.82
C PHE A 39 8.11 0.66 5.97
N GLN A 40 9.33 0.47 6.45
CA GLN A 40 10.32 1.54 6.60
C GLN A 40 10.66 2.18 5.26
N ARG A 41 10.97 1.38 4.24
CA ARG A 41 11.27 1.87 2.89
C ARG A 41 10.10 2.67 2.29
N TYR A 42 8.86 2.21 2.49
CA TYR A 42 7.69 2.96 2.02
C TYR A 42 7.53 4.29 2.78
N ASP A 43 7.78 4.30 4.07
CA ASP A 43 7.80 5.53 4.88
C ASP A 43 8.91 6.50 4.46
N GLU A 44 10.08 6.01 4.05
CA GLU A 44 11.20 6.78 3.50
C GLU A 44 10.95 7.29 2.08
N GLY A 45 9.87 6.85 1.41
CA GLY A 45 9.45 7.35 0.10
C GLY A 45 9.67 6.39 -1.07
N ALA A 46 10.07 5.14 -0.82
CA ALA A 46 10.14 4.13 -1.87
C ALA A 46 8.74 3.84 -2.44
N THR A 47 8.67 3.60 -3.74
CA THR A 47 7.43 3.22 -4.42
C THR A 47 7.11 1.74 -4.17
N MET A 48 5.83 1.36 -4.29
CA MET A 48 5.43 -0.06 -4.21
C MET A 48 6.15 -0.95 -5.24
N THR A 49 6.49 -0.40 -6.41
CA THR A 49 7.26 -1.10 -7.45
C THR A 49 8.67 -1.39 -6.98
N GLN A 50 9.36 -0.41 -6.40
CA GLN A 50 10.72 -0.60 -5.85
C GLN A 50 10.73 -1.61 -4.71
N ILE A 51 9.73 -1.57 -3.81
CA ILE A 51 9.60 -2.54 -2.72
C ILE A 51 9.33 -3.95 -3.28
N ARG A 52 8.47 -4.09 -4.29
CA ARG A 52 8.22 -5.36 -4.99
C ARG A 52 9.51 -5.95 -5.55
N ASP A 53 10.27 -5.14 -6.27
CA ASP A 53 11.49 -5.58 -6.94
C ASP A 53 12.54 -5.98 -5.92
N TRP A 54 12.74 -5.17 -4.88
CA TRP A 54 13.61 -5.49 -3.76
C TRP A 54 13.21 -6.80 -3.05
N LEU A 55 11.94 -7.00 -2.70
CA LEU A 55 11.48 -8.25 -2.07
C LEU A 55 11.74 -9.46 -2.97
N ASN A 56 11.57 -9.32 -4.29
CA ASN A 56 11.83 -10.37 -5.25
C ASN A 56 13.33 -10.67 -5.38
N GLU A 57 14.20 -9.67 -5.30
CA GLU A 57 15.67 -9.81 -5.27
C GLU A 57 16.15 -10.55 -4.01
N GLN A 58 15.48 -10.29 -2.86
CA GLN A 58 15.74 -11.02 -1.62
C GLN A 58 15.14 -12.44 -1.62
N GLY A 59 14.47 -12.86 -2.68
CA GLY A 59 13.84 -14.17 -2.79
C GLY A 59 12.57 -14.33 -1.97
N VAL A 60 12.01 -13.26 -1.42
CA VAL A 60 10.75 -13.29 -0.65
C VAL A 60 9.60 -13.60 -1.60
N LYS A 61 8.83 -14.62 -1.25
CA LYS A 61 7.67 -15.06 -2.03
C LYS A 61 6.38 -14.63 -1.35
N ASN A 62 5.35 -14.47 -2.16
CA ASN A 62 4.00 -14.22 -1.62
C ASN A 62 3.45 -15.48 -0.91
N THR A 63 2.31 -15.34 -0.27
CA THR A 63 1.64 -16.41 0.47
C THR A 63 1.26 -17.65 -0.38
N ARG A 64 1.38 -17.56 -1.70
CA ARG A 64 1.18 -18.67 -2.65
C ARG A 64 2.50 -19.24 -3.19
N GLY A 65 3.64 -18.85 -2.64
CA GLY A 65 4.97 -19.29 -3.07
C GLY A 65 5.44 -18.68 -4.40
N GLN A 66 4.76 -17.65 -4.91
CA GLN A 66 5.10 -16.96 -6.16
C GLN A 66 5.85 -15.65 -5.89
N LYS A 67 6.44 -15.06 -6.92
CA LYS A 67 7.03 -13.72 -6.85
C LYS A 67 6.03 -12.68 -6.36
N MET A 68 6.51 -11.70 -5.61
CA MET A 68 5.72 -10.57 -5.16
C MET A 68 5.22 -9.75 -6.36
N SER A 69 3.93 -9.45 -6.38
CA SER A 69 3.31 -8.54 -7.33
C SER A 69 3.06 -7.17 -6.67
N TYR A 70 2.71 -6.16 -7.48
CA TYR A 70 2.29 -4.86 -6.96
C TYR A 70 1.14 -4.99 -5.94
N ASN A 71 0.12 -5.78 -6.27
CA ASN A 71 -1.03 -6.02 -5.38
C ASN A 71 -0.61 -6.77 -4.09
N SER A 72 0.36 -7.68 -4.17
CA SER A 72 0.89 -8.36 -2.98
C SER A 72 1.53 -7.38 -2.02
N VAL A 73 2.31 -6.40 -2.52
CA VAL A 73 2.91 -5.33 -1.71
C VAL A 73 1.83 -4.41 -1.13
N GLN A 74 0.82 -4.05 -1.92
CA GLN A 74 -0.29 -3.23 -1.44
C GLN A 74 -1.03 -3.91 -0.28
N HIS A 75 -1.34 -5.21 -0.42
CA HIS A 75 -1.96 -5.99 0.65
C HIS A 75 -1.05 -6.12 1.88
N LEU A 76 0.26 -6.31 1.68
CA LEU A 76 1.23 -6.34 2.77
C LEU A 76 1.19 -5.02 3.55
N LEU A 77 1.34 -3.88 2.88
CA LEU A 77 1.37 -2.57 3.53
C LEU A 77 0.05 -2.14 4.18
N SER A 78 -1.07 -2.79 3.85
CA SER A 78 -2.41 -2.48 4.39
C SER A 78 -2.89 -3.49 5.44
N ASN A 79 -2.11 -4.51 5.74
CA ASN A 79 -2.56 -5.60 6.61
C ASN A 79 -2.35 -5.26 8.09
N ARG A 80 -3.43 -5.04 8.81
CA ARG A 80 -3.43 -4.69 10.24
C ARG A 80 -2.90 -5.78 11.17
N ARG A 81 -2.79 -7.02 10.70
CA ARG A 81 -2.14 -8.08 11.47
C ARG A 81 -0.70 -7.75 11.85
N TYR A 82 -0.02 -6.94 11.04
CA TYR A 82 1.37 -6.54 11.31
C TYR A 82 1.55 -5.61 12.51
N ILE A 83 0.47 -4.96 12.96
CA ILE A 83 0.45 -4.18 14.21
C ILE A 83 -0.10 -4.99 15.40
N GLY A 84 -0.27 -6.30 15.24
CA GLY A 84 -0.74 -7.18 16.32
C GLY A 84 -2.24 -7.44 16.32
N GLU A 85 -3.02 -6.90 15.39
CA GLU A 85 -4.46 -7.10 15.34
C GLU A 85 -4.81 -8.51 14.86
N TYR A 86 -5.46 -9.29 15.72
CA TYR A 86 -6.05 -10.55 15.31
C TYR A 86 -7.46 -10.35 14.78
N THR A 87 -7.75 -10.91 13.62
CA THR A 87 -9.07 -10.83 12.99
C THR A 87 -9.54 -12.19 12.53
N TYR A 88 -10.71 -12.61 12.98
CA TYR A 88 -11.39 -13.81 12.53
C TYR A 88 -12.91 -13.59 12.48
N ARG A 89 -13.52 -13.64 11.29
CA ARG A 89 -14.92 -13.27 11.06
C ARG A 89 -15.21 -11.87 11.65
N ASP A 90 -16.16 -11.79 12.57
CA ASP A 90 -16.56 -10.52 13.23
C ASP A 90 -15.75 -10.22 14.51
N ILE A 91 -14.81 -11.09 14.87
CA ILE A 91 -13.97 -10.93 16.06
C ILE A 91 -12.70 -10.19 15.67
N VAL A 92 -12.48 -9.04 16.29
CA VAL A 92 -11.26 -8.24 16.18
C VAL A 92 -10.68 -8.05 17.57
N VAL A 93 -9.45 -8.52 17.77
CA VAL A 93 -8.74 -8.42 19.05
C VAL A 93 -7.46 -7.61 18.83
N PRO A 94 -7.37 -6.39 19.36
CA PRO A 94 -6.11 -5.63 19.36
C PRO A 94 -5.05 -6.40 20.17
N ASP A 95 -3.80 -6.33 19.72
CA ASP A 95 -2.66 -7.01 20.35
C ASP A 95 -2.86 -8.54 20.57
N GLY A 96 -3.73 -9.15 19.76
CA GLY A 96 -4.02 -10.59 19.84
C GLY A 96 -2.93 -11.48 19.22
N ILE A 97 -2.01 -10.92 18.44
CA ILE A 97 -0.86 -11.62 17.84
C ILE A 97 0.40 -10.76 17.97
N PRO A 98 1.61 -11.34 17.90
CA PRO A 98 2.85 -10.55 17.95
C PRO A 98 2.93 -9.51 16.84
N ALA A 99 3.18 -8.25 17.19
CA ALA A 99 3.33 -7.18 16.20
C ALA A 99 4.72 -7.24 15.53
N ILE A 100 4.76 -7.06 14.21
CA ILE A 100 6.01 -6.93 13.43
C ILE A 100 6.38 -5.46 13.26
N VAL A 101 5.37 -4.59 13.11
CA VAL A 101 5.51 -3.17 12.79
C VAL A 101 4.93 -2.35 13.92
N PRO A 102 5.62 -1.28 14.38
CA PRO A 102 5.06 -0.35 15.35
C PRO A 102 3.83 0.39 14.79
N GLN A 103 2.87 0.70 15.65
CA GLN A 103 1.62 1.37 15.28
C GLN A 103 1.86 2.70 14.56
N ASP A 104 2.80 3.52 15.08
CA ASP A 104 3.12 4.83 14.51
C ASP A 104 3.65 4.74 13.07
N LEU A 105 4.50 3.75 12.78
CA LEU A 105 5.02 3.50 11.43
C LEU A 105 3.88 3.04 10.50
N PHE A 106 3.03 2.16 10.97
CA PHE A 106 1.87 1.70 10.20
C PHE A 106 0.95 2.87 9.82
N ASP A 107 0.62 3.73 10.78
CA ASP A 107 -0.28 4.87 10.58
C ASP A 107 0.29 5.86 9.56
N ARG A 108 1.59 6.20 9.64
CA ARG A 108 2.25 7.03 8.62
C ARG A 108 2.18 6.41 7.23
N VAL A 109 2.37 5.10 7.14
CA VAL A 109 2.25 4.37 5.86
C VAL A 109 0.82 4.42 5.33
N GLN A 110 -0.21 4.25 6.18
CA GLN A 110 -1.61 4.35 5.75
C GLN A 110 -1.96 5.77 5.24
N GLU A 111 -1.50 6.82 5.90
CA GLU A 111 -1.68 8.20 5.45
C GLU A 111 -1.05 8.43 4.07
N LYS A 112 0.18 7.92 3.85
CA LYS A 112 0.85 8.01 2.54
C LYS A 112 0.10 7.21 1.45
N LEU A 113 -0.39 6.02 1.77
CA LEU A 113 -1.22 5.21 0.86
C LEU A 113 -2.50 5.94 0.47
N ALA A 114 -3.20 6.53 1.44
CA ALA A 114 -4.42 7.30 1.20
C ALA A 114 -4.17 8.54 0.33
N LYS A 115 -3.08 9.26 0.57
CA LYS A 115 -2.65 10.42 -0.22
C LYS A 115 -2.31 10.01 -1.66
N ASN A 116 -1.53 8.95 -1.82
CA ASN A 116 -1.10 8.47 -3.14
C ASN A 116 -2.27 7.91 -3.96
N LYS A 117 -3.28 7.30 -3.33
CA LYS A 117 -4.49 6.82 -4.01
C LYS A 117 -5.29 7.94 -4.67
N LYS A 118 -5.25 9.14 -4.10
CA LYS A 118 -5.95 10.33 -4.62
C LYS A 118 -5.12 11.13 -5.64
N ALA A 119 -3.81 10.87 -5.71
CA ALA A 119 -2.95 11.59 -6.64
C ALA A 119 -3.19 11.14 -8.09
N PRO A 120 -3.29 12.06 -9.05
CA PRO A 120 -3.40 11.71 -10.46
C PRO A 120 -2.13 10.98 -10.94
N ALA A 121 -2.31 10.07 -11.90
CA ALA A 121 -1.20 9.31 -12.47
C ALA A 121 -0.18 10.24 -13.13
N ARG A 122 1.10 10.08 -12.78
CA ARG A 122 2.21 10.77 -13.43
C ARG A 122 2.54 10.07 -14.75
N HIS A 123 2.98 10.82 -15.78
CA HIS A 123 3.53 10.29 -17.05
C HIS A 123 2.54 9.53 -17.96
N LYS A 124 1.29 9.98 -18.08
CA LYS A 124 0.38 9.50 -19.14
C LYS A 124 0.20 10.48 -20.31
N ALA A 125 0.71 11.69 -20.20
CA ALA A 125 0.65 12.68 -21.26
C ALA A 125 1.94 12.66 -22.08
N GLU A 126 1.82 12.85 -23.40
CA GLU A 126 2.95 13.04 -24.32
C GLU A 126 3.72 14.34 -24.01
N ASP A 127 3.06 15.30 -23.34
CA ASP A 127 3.61 16.59 -22.97
C ASP A 127 3.94 16.69 -21.47
N ASP A 128 4.98 17.44 -21.15
CA ASP A 128 5.46 17.68 -19.78
C ASP A 128 4.58 18.71 -19.04
N TYR A 129 3.59 18.22 -18.31
CA TYR A 129 2.78 19.06 -17.42
C TYR A 129 3.43 19.15 -16.03
N LEU A 130 4.35 20.10 -15.87
CA LEU A 130 5.20 20.27 -14.67
C LEU A 130 4.43 20.48 -13.37
N LEU A 131 3.21 21.01 -13.44
CA LEU A 131 2.37 21.29 -12.27
C LEU A 131 1.34 20.20 -11.95
N THR A 132 1.37 19.09 -12.68
CA THR A 132 0.54 17.92 -12.34
C THR A 132 0.85 17.47 -10.92
N THR A 133 -0.18 17.25 -10.10
CA THR A 133 -0.12 16.95 -8.65
C THR A 133 0.29 18.11 -7.74
N LYS A 134 0.62 19.28 -8.27
CA LYS A 134 1.00 20.46 -7.48
C LYS A 134 -0.07 21.55 -7.45
N LEU A 135 -0.98 21.55 -8.44
CA LEU A 135 -2.08 22.51 -8.52
C LEU A 135 -3.39 21.91 -7.98
N PHE A 136 -4.12 22.73 -7.25
CA PHE A 136 -5.41 22.41 -6.68
C PHE A 136 -6.48 23.40 -7.18
N CYS A 137 -7.68 22.90 -7.40
CA CYS A 137 -8.82 23.72 -7.78
C CYS A 137 -9.25 24.62 -6.61
N GLY A 138 -9.29 25.93 -6.81
CA GLY A 138 -9.73 26.91 -5.78
C GLY A 138 -11.19 26.78 -5.37
N TYR A 139 -12.04 26.09 -6.17
CA TYR A 139 -13.45 25.87 -5.85
C TYR A 139 -13.73 24.59 -5.06
N CYS A 140 -13.07 23.48 -5.43
CA CYS A 140 -13.41 22.16 -4.85
C CYS A 140 -12.20 21.44 -4.20
N GLY A 141 -11.02 22.05 -4.18
CA GLY A 141 -9.81 21.46 -3.60
C GLY A 141 -9.25 20.23 -4.33
N ALA A 142 -9.87 19.78 -5.43
CA ALA A 142 -9.38 18.64 -6.19
C ALA A 142 -8.13 19.02 -7.00
N TYR A 143 -7.31 18.02 -7.35
CA TYR A 143 -6.16 18.22 -8.21
C TYR A 143 -6.55 18.74 -9.61
N LEU A 144 -5.69 19.56 -10.19
CA LEU A 144 -5.74 19.91 -11.61
C LEU A 144 -4.85 18.94 -12.40
N CYS A 145 -5.37 18.43 -13.52
CA CYS A 145 -4.62 17.60 -14.46
C CYS A 145 -4.29 18.40 -15.71
N GLY A 146 -3.09 18.18 -16.27
CA GLY A 146 -2.73 18.65 -17.57
C GLY A 146 -3.59 18.00 -18.66
N GLU A 147 -4.04 18.78 -19.60
CA GLU A 147 -4.82 18.35 -20.76
C GLU A 147 -4.41 19.18 -21.99
N SER A 148 -4.41 18.57 -23.14
CA SER A 148 -4.20 19.26 -24.42
C SER A 148 -5.47 19.23 -25.25
N GLY A 149 -5.73 20.29 -26.00
CA GLY A 149 -6.84 20.39 -26.92
C GLY A 149 -6.43 21.05 -28.20
N THR A 150 -6.88 20.55 -29.35
CA THR A 150 -6.61 21.11 -30.66
C THR A 150 -7.74 22.05 -31.04
N SER A 151 -7.41 23.33 -31.40
CA SER A 151 -8.37 24.29 -31.92
C SER A 151 -8.82 23.90 -33.32
N HIS A 152 -9.90 24.52 -33.83
CA HIS A 152 -10.36 24.33 -35.20
C HIS A 152 -9.32 24.82 -36.25
N THR A 153 -8.37 25.67 -35.84
CA THR A 153 -7.26 26.15 -36.67
C THR A 153 -6.05 25.20 -36.65
N GLY A 154 -6.13 24.04 -35.94
CA GLY A 154 -5.04 23.08 -35.88
C GLY A 154 -4.01 23.33 -34.77
N ASN A 155 -4.11 24.45 -34.03
CA ASN A 155 -3.18 24.75 -32.95
C ASN A 155 -3.48 23.91 -31.70
N VAL A 156 -2.46 23.30 -31.11
CA VAL A 156 -2.54 22.57 -29.85
C VAL A 156 -2.35 23.53 -28.69
N HIS A 157 -3.28 23.51 -27.76
CA HIS A 157 -3.24 24.29 -26.51
C HIS A 157 -3.09 23.38 -25.32
N HIS A 158 -2.17 23.72 -24.42
CA HIS A 158 -1.92 22.98 -23.17
C HIS A 158 -2.48 23.77 -21.99
N TYR A 159 -3.28 23.12 -21.16
CA TYR A 159 -3.93 23.75 -20.00
C TYR A 159 -4.13 22.76 -18.85
N TYR A 160 -4.45 23.29 -17.68
CA TYR A 160 -4.78 22.49 -16.51
C TYR A 160 -6.26 22.53 -16.25
N LYS A 161 -6.89 21.36 -16.07
CA LYS A 161 -8.32 21.18 -15.84
C LYS A 161 -8.58 20.46 -14.53
N CYS A 162 -9.61 20.88 -13.81
CA CYS A 162 -10.03 20.22 -12.59
C CYS A 162 -10.58 18.81 -12.89
N VAL A 163 -10.12 17.81 -12.16
CA VAL A 163 -10.58 16.42 -12.33
C VAL A 163 -12.06 16.24 -12.04
N SER A 164 -12.67 17.10 -11.21
CA SER A 164 -14.11 17.07 -10.91
C SER A 164 -14.99 17.52 -12.08
N VAL A 165 -14.43 18.23 -13.06
CA VAL A 165 -15.15 18.68 -14.28
C VAL A 165 -15.04 17.67 -15.42
N LYS A 166 -14.25 16.61 -15.24
CA LYS A 166 -14.04 15.54 -16.22
C LYS A 166 -15.15 14.48 -16.26
N LYS A 167 -16.23 14.69 -15.50
CA LYS A 167 -17.36 13.75 -15.49
C LYS A 167 -18.37 14.10 -16.58
#